data_574a33b102d35f182a7e98b592e14baf
#
_entry.id   574a33b102d35f182a7e98b592e14baf
#
_cell.length_a   1.000
_cell.length_b   1.000
_cell.length_c   1.000
_cell.angle_alpha   90.00
_cell.angle_beta   90.00
_cell.angle_gamma   90.00
#
_symmetry.space_group_name_H-M   'P 1'
#
loop_
_entity.id
_entity.type
_entity.pdbx_description
1 polymer ?
#
loop_
_entity_poly.entity_id
_entity_poly.type
_entity_poly.pdbx_seq_one_letter_code
_entity_poly.pdbx_strand_id
1 'polypeptide(L)'
;MDLIHHFPQFTLRHKIITLLCNLKIQDRYTVCNFNNHSSAIVDLLDPEPRNTFITGTFEPFFFKIALAFLPNNGVCFDLGANTGFCSFGLVQQKPNVHYHMFEANEDLVNQIAKSIKLPQNENTQFFNNHCCLAQHEGFSYFNIDPNQAGQSHTSTHDQLGIRIQNMLLDHYCVQNDISEVDFAKIDIEGQEYPAILGWEKFLKHKRVKSLFMESFPRNVQKYGIDIRSPLKFLENRGYQLFLCKKQDFASFAEQPNIVSFPFGNLLVAKFKAREYPVDFSTEVLAVCN
;
A
#
# COMPACT_ATOMS: atom_id res chain seq x y z
N MET A 1 19.81 11.55 -19.27
CA MET A 1 18.47 11.46 -18.65
C MET A 1 17.59 12.68 -18.86
N ASP A 2 18.16 13.85 -19.08
CA ASP A 2 17.37 15.10 -19.22
C ASP A 2 16.53 15.22 -20.50
N LEU A 3 16.78 14.39 -21.51
CA LEU A 3 16.05 14.47 -22.79
C LEU A 3 14.56 14.13 -22.66
N ILE A 4 14.19 13.19 -21.77
CA ILE A 4 12.81 12.70 -21.64
C ILE A 4 11.89 13.77 -21.04
N HIS A 5 12.41 14.60 -20.15
CA HIS A 5 11.64 15.69 -19.52
C HIS A 5 11.33 16.85 -20.48
N HIS A 6 11.99 16.92 -21.63
CA HIS A 6 11.77 17.99 -22.64
C HIS A 6 10.63 17.67 -23.62
N PHE A 7 10.06 16.44 -23.59
CA PHE A 7 8.93 16.10 -24.47
C PHE A 7 7.60 16.59 -23.89
N PRO A 8 6.81 17.37 -24.62
CA PRO A 8 5.62 18.05 -24.08
C PRO A 8 4.41 17.14 -23.83
N GLN A 9 4.37 15.94 -24.38
CA GLN A 9 3.22 15.03 -24.25
C GLN A 9 3.53 13.85 -23.33
N PHE A 10 2.75 13.71 -22.26
CA PHE A 10 2.87 12.66 -21.27
C PHE A 10 2.83 11.23 -21.87
N THR A 11 1.87 10.98 -22.75
CA THR A 11 1.72 9.68 -23.45
C THR A 11 2.93 9.33 -24.32
N LEU A 12 3.58 10.33 -24.92
CA LEU A 12 4.76 10.14 -25.74
C LEU A 12 5.98 9.71 -24.90
N ARG A 13 6.14 10.26 -23.69
CA ARG A 13 7.24 9.87 -22.77
C ARG A 13 7.17 8.39 -22.39
N HIS A 14 5.98 7.86 -22.10
CA HIS A 14 5.80 6.44 -21.80
C HIS A 14 6.22 5.55 -22.98
N LYS A 15 5.79 5.88 -24.21
CA LYS A 15 6.15 5.13 -25.41
C LYS A 15 7.65 5.18 -25.70
N ILE A 16 8.27 6.34 -25.52
CA ILE A 16 9.72 6.51 -25.73
C ILE A 16 10.51 5.66 -24.73
N ILE A 17 10.18 5.69 -23.44
CA ILE A 17 10.88 4.87 -22.43
C ILE A 17 10.73 3.39 -22.76
N THR A 18 9.53 2.92 -23.06
CA THR A 18 9.30 1.52 -23.45
C THR A 18 10.15 1.15 -24.68
N LEU A 19 10.21 2.01 -25.69
CA LEU A 19 11.05 1.79 -26.87
C LEU A 19 12.54 1.74 -26.53
N LEU A 20 13.03 2.67 -25.71
CA LEU A 20 14.44 2.72 -25.30
C LEU A 20 14.82 1.48 -24.49
N CYS A 21 13.95 0.99 -23.60
CA CYS A 21 14.17 -0.25 -22.88
C CYS A 21 14.23 -1.46 -23.83
N ASN A 22 13.29 -1.55 -24.78
CA ASN A 22 13.27 -2.64 -25.76
C ASN A 22 14.50 -2.64 -26.66
N LEU A 23 15.03 -1.47 -26.99
CA LEU A 23 16.27 -1.30 -27.77
C LEU A 23 17.55 -1.46 -26.91
N LYS A 24 17.42 -1.70 -25.60
CA LYS A 24 18.53 -1.79 -24.62
C LYS A 24 19.40 -0.52 -24.55
N ILE A 25 18.83 0.63 -24.90
CA ILE A 25 19.45 1.96 -24.75
C ILE A 25 19.27 2.47 -23.34
N GLN A 26 18.14 2.13 -22.71
CA GLN A 26 17.81 2.39 -21.31
C GLN A 26 17.72 1.06 -20.57
N ASP A 27 18.35 0.95 -19.40
CA ASP A 27 18.19 -0.20 -18.53
C ASP A 27 16.75 -0.33 -18.06
N ARG A 28 16.17 -1.51 -18.21
CA ARG A 28 14.82 -1.84 -17.75
C ARG A 28 14.68 -1.60 -16.26
N TYR A 29 15.65 -2.09 -15.47
CA TYR A 29 15.69 -1.88 -14.03
C TYR A 29 16.63 -0.72 -13.71
N THR A 30 16.09 0.34 -13.11
CA THR A 30 16.84 1.56 -12.85
C THR A 30 16.46 2.19 -11.52
N VAL A 31 17.30 3.07 -11.01
CA VAL A 31 16.96 3.87 -9.83
C VAL A 31 15.98 4.97 -10.23
N CYS A 32 14.82 4.98 -9.60
CA CYS A 32 13.81 6.03 -9.69
C CYS A 32 13.94 6.93 -8.46
N ASN A 33 14.17 8.22 -8.69
CA ASN A 33 14.07 9.24 -7.65
C ASN A 33 12.66 9.84 -7.68
N PHE A 34 12.02 9.96 -6.52
CA PHE A 34 10.66 10.47 -6.41
C PHE A 34 10.46 11.25 -5.11
N ASN A 35 9.40 12.06 -5.07
CA ASN A 35 9.01 12.88 -3.91
C ASN A 35 10.20 13.66 -3.29
N ASN A 36 11.07 14.21 -4.15
CA ASN A 36 12.24 15.03 -3.90
C ASN A 36 13.49 14.34 -3.33
N HIS A 37 13.39 13.20 -2.63
CA HIS A 37 14.58 12.65 -1.98
C HIS A 37 14.53 11.12 -1.80
N SER A 38 13.45 10.49 -2.16
CA SER A 38 13.26 9.05 -2.03
C SER A 38 13.75 8.32 -3.27
N SER A 39 14.22 7.10 -3.10
CA SER A 39 14.73 6.30 -4.22
C SER A 39 14.32 4.84 -4.11
N ALA A 40 13.96 4.25 -5.23
CA ALA A 40 13.70 2.82 -5.37
C ALA A 40 14.22 2.32 -6.72
N ILE A 41 14.56 1.03 -6.80
CA ILE A 41 14.83 0.37 -8.08
C ILE A 41 13.48 -0.03 -8.68
N VAL A 42 13.25 0.33 -9.92
CA VAL A 42 11.97 0.14 -10.61
C VAL A 42 12.14 -0.58 -11.95
N ASP A 43 11.10 -1.30 -12.35
CA ASP A 43 10.96 -1.83 -13.70
C ASP A 43 10.26 -0.81 -14.58
N LEU A 44 10.96 -0.25 -15.57
CA LEU A 44 10.40 0.73 -16.49
C LEU A 44 9.41 0.15 -17.52
N LEU A 45 9.28 -1.17 -17.59
CA LEU A 45 8.22 -1.79 -18.40
C LEU A 45 6.89 -1.85 -17.67
N ASP A 46 6.90 -1.79 -16.32
CA ASP A 46 5.67 -1.65 -15.53
C ASP A 46 5.14 -0.21 -15.61
N PRO A 47 3.86 -0.02 -15.96
CA PRO A 47 3.26 1.29 -16.14
C PRO A 47 3.32 2.24 -14.94
N GLU A 48 3.07 1.74 -13.73
CA GLU A 48 3.02 2.56 -12.52
C GLU A 48 4.42 3.06 -12.11
N PRO A 49 5.44 2.20 -11.92
CA PRO A 49 6.80 2.65 -11.66
C PRO A 49 7.38 3.55 -12.75
N ARG A 50 7.08 3.25 -14.02
CA ARG A 50 7.46 4.11 -15.14
C ARG A 50 6.80 5.49 -15.05
N ASN A 51 5.54 5.56 -14.62
CA ASN A 51 4.87 6.84 -14.41
C ASN A 51 5.56 7.65 -13.32
N THR A 52 5.89 7.03 -12.19
CA THR A 52 6.63 7.64 -11.09
C THR A 52 8.01 8.12 -11.55
N PHE A 53 8.71 7.31 -12.35
CA PHE A 53 10.00 7.70 -12.95
C PHE A 53 9.89 8.95 -13.85
N ILE A 54 8.81 9.05 -14.62
CA ILE A 54 8.58 10.19 -15.53
C ILE A 54 8.19 11.47 -14.78
N THR A 55 7.36 11.33 -13.74
CA THR A 55 6.77 12.47 -13.03
C THR A 55 7.61 12.93 -11.84
N GLY A 56 8.44 12.03 -11.30
CA GLY A 56 9.14 12.24 -10.04
C GLY A 56 8.21 12.27 -8.83
N THR A 57 6.94 11.83 -8.98
CA THR A 57 5.93 11.93 -7.94
C THR A 57 5.16 10.62 -7.81
N PHE A 58 4.99 10.16 -6.56
CA PHE A 58 4.17 9.02 -6.20
C PHE A 58 3.24 9.40 -5.03
N GLU A 59 1.97 9.16 -5.16
CA GLU A 59 0.90 9.28 -4.14
C GLU A 59 1.10 10.36 -3.04
N PRO A 60 1.19 11.65 -3.37
CA PRO A 60 1.50 12.70 -2.39
C PRO A 60 0.47 12.78 -1.26
N PHE A 61 -0.74 12.28 -1.50
CA PHE A 61 -1.81 12.25 -0.52
C PHE A 61 -1.57 11.18 0.57
N PHE A 62 -1.15 9.97 0.18
CA PHE A 62 -0.74 8.91 1.12
C PHE A 62 0.32 9.43 2.10
N PHE A 63 1.37 10.08 1.60
CA PHE A 63 2.45 10.59 2.45
C PHE A 63 1.96 11.63 3.46
N LYS A 64 1.00 12.47 3.08
CA LYS A 64 0.37 13.42 3.98
C LYS A 64 -0.30 12.73 5.17
N ILE A 65 -1.03 11.65 4.91
CA ILE A 65 -1.69 10.84 5.94
C ILE A 65 -0.65 10.09 6.78
N ALA A 66 0.25 9.36 6.15
CA ALA A 66 1.25 8.56 6.86
C ALA A 66 2.11 9.42 7.80
N LEU A 67 2.58 10.59 7.35
CA LEU A 67 3.38 11.50 8.17
C LEU A 67 2.60 12.07 9.36
N ALA A 68 1.28 12.21 9.25
CA ALA A 68 0.44 12.70 10.33
C ALA A 68 0.22 11.64 11.44
N PHE A 69 0.22 10.35 11.09
CA PHE A 69 -0.11 9.27 12.04
C PHE A 69 1.10 8.44 12.48
N LEU A 70 2.18 8.42 11.72
CA LEU A 70 3.38 7.63 12.00
C LEU A 70 4.36 8.42 12.89
N PRO A 71 4.63 8.00 14.15
CA PRO A 71 5.64 8.64 15.01
C PRO A 71 7.07 8.38 14.51
N ASN A 72 8.04 9.15 14.98
CA ASN A 72 9.42 9.07 14.50
C ASN A 72 10.15 7.74 14.80
N ASN A 73 9.79 7.03 15.85
CA ASN A 73 10.37 5.75 16.23
C ASN A 73 9.29 4.65 16.20
N GLY A 74 8.34 4.77 15.28
CA GLY A 74 7.19 3.89 15.19
C GLY A 74 7.45 2.63 14.38
N VAL A 75 6.41 1.80 14.31
CA VAL A 75 6.35 0.61 13.48
C VAL A 75 5.34 0.86 12.36
N CYS A 76 5.80 0.71 11.12
CA CYS A 76 5.00 0.86 9.91
C CYS A 76 4.87 -0.47 9.18
N PHE A 77 3.64 -0.85 8.86
CA PHE A 77 3.35 -2.01 8.01
C PHE A 77 2.91 -1.55 6.62
N ASP A 78 3.52 -2.12 5.58
CA ASP A 78 3.21 -1.87 4.17
C ASP A 78 2.70 -3.19 3.58
N LEU A 79 1.38 -3.38 3.58
CA LEU A 79 0.71 -4.60 3.16
C LEU A 79 0.35 -4.48 1.68
N GLY A 80 1.05 -5.24 0.84
CA GLY A 80 1.10 -5.07 -0.61
C GLY A 80 2.12 -4.00 -0.99
N ALA A 81 3.40 -4.25 -0.63
CA ALA A 81 4.44 -3.24 -0.78
C ALA A 81 4.77 -2.89 -2.24
N ASN A 82 4.46 -3.78 -3.20
CA ASN A 82 4.74 -3.59 -4.61
C ASN A 82 6.22 -3.21 -4.84
N THR A 83 6.53 -2.06 -5.42
CA THR A 83 7.90 -1.54 -5.59
C THR A 83 8.49 -0.93 -4.31
N GLY A 84 7.74 -0.86 -3.22
CA GLY A 84 8.15 -0.27 -1.95
C GLY A 84 8.08 1.25 -1.90
N PHE A 85 7.44 1.91 -2.86
CA PHE A 85 7.37 3.37 -2.93
C PHE A 85 6.80 4.00 -1.66
N CYS A 86 5.77 3.39 -1.03
CA CYS A 86 5.16 3.89 0.18
C CYS A 86 6.17 3.91 1.33
N SER A 87 6.88 2.81 1.56
CA SER A 87 7.88 2.70 2.62
C SER A 87 9.11 3.58 2.34
N PHE A 88 9.72 3.47 1.15
CA PHE A 88 10.90 4.27 0.81
C PHE A 88 10.62 5.78 0.77
N GLY A 89 9.40 6.18 0.41
CA GLY A 89 9.02 7.59 0.39
C GLY A 89 8.94 8.25 1.75
N LEU A 90 8.85 7.48 2.83
CA LEU A 90 8.79 7.98 4.21
C LEU A 90 10.17 8.13 4.87
N VAL A 91 11.20 7.44 4.37
CA VAL A 91 12.51 7.29 5.03
C VAL A 91 13.14 8.61 5.43
N GLN A 92 13.13 9.61 4.57
CA GLN A 92 13.78 10.88 4.87
C GLN A 92 13.17 11.65 6.04
N GLN A 93 11.86 11.55 6.22
CA GLN A 93 11.14 12.24 7.28
C GLN A 93 10.96 11.34 8.51
N LYS A 94 11.10 10.03 8.34
CA LYS A 94 10.90 8.99 9.36
C LYS A 94 12.02 7.93 9.33
N PRO A 95 13.30 8.32 9.44
CA PRO A 95 14.43 7.40 9.26
C PRO A 95 14.54 6.32 10.35
N ASN A 96 14.00 6.57 11.54
CA ASN A 96 14.07 5.66 12.69
C ASN A 96 12.82 4.76 12.82
N VAL A 97 11.96 4.74 11.81
CA VAL A 97 10.80 3.85 11.78
C VAL A 97 11.24 2.45 11.35
N HIS A 98 10.63 1.44 11.93
CA HIS A 98 10.76 0.05 11.49
C HIS A 98 9.70 -0.23 10.42
N TYR A 99 10.15 -0.43 9.17
CA TYR A 99 9.26 -0.69 8.04
C TYR A 99 9.15 -2.19 7.78
N HIS A 100 7.99 -2.76 8.00
CA HIS A 100 7.68 -4.16 7.68
C HIS A 100 6.88 -4.20 6.39
N MET A 101 7.50 -4.69 5.33
CA MET A 101 6.98 -4.74 3.98
C MET A 101 6.55 -6.18 3.66
N PHE A 102 5.35 -6.34 3.13
CA PHE A 102 4.77 -7.65 2.78
C PHE A 102 4.38 -7.65 1.30
N GLU A 103 4.93 -8.56 0.54
CA GLU A 103 4.69 -8.66 -0.90
C GLU A 103 4.61 -10.13 -1.32
N ALA A 104 3.67 -10.45 -2.21
CA ALA A 104 3.46 -11.80 -2.69
C ALA A 104 4.26 -12.10 -3.96
N ASN A 105 4.57 -11.10 -4.77
CA ASN A 105 5.34 -11.25 -6.00
C ASN A 105 6.83 -11.30 -5.68
N GLU A 106 7.46 -12.47 -5.91
CA GLU A 106 8.89 -12.71 -5.63
C GLU A 106 9.82 -11.74 -6.39
N ASP A 107 9.48 -11.38 -7.61
CA ASP A 107 10.28 -10.42 -8.40
C ASP A 107 10.28 -9.02 -7.74
N LEU A 108 9.14 -8.58 -7.21
CA LEU A 108 9.02 -7.34 -6.46
C LEU A 108 9.74 -7.41 -5.11
N VAL A 109 9.63 -8.53 -4.40
CA VAL A 109 10.42 -8.78 -3.15
C VAL A 109 11.91 -8.64 -3.42
N ASN A 110 12.41 -9.24 -4.52
CA ASN A 110 13.81 -9.14 -4.92
C ASN A 110 14.20 -7.71 -5.32
N GLN A 111 13.29 -6.96 -5.93
CA GLN A 111 13.48 -5.56 -6.30
C GLN A 111 13.52 -4.64 -5.07
N ILE A 112 12.62 -4.86 -4.10
CA ILE A 112 12.65 -4.21 -2.78
C ILE A 112 13.98 -4.48 -2.07
N ALA A 113 14.44 -5.73 -2.05
CA ALA A 113 15.72 -6.10 -1.42
C ALA A 113 16.94 -5.37 -2.02
N LYS A 114 16.90 -5.05 -3.32
CA LYS A 114 17.92 -4.21 -3.96
C LYS A 114 17.73 -2.73 -3.59
N SER A 115 16.52 -2.25 -3.51
CA SER A 115 16.20 -0.86 -3.14
C SER A 115 16.59 -0.52 -1.70
N ILE A 116 16.47 -1.47 -0.78
CA ILE A 116 16.93 -1.32 0.62
C ILE A 116 18.44 -0.98 0.69
N LYS A 117 19.23 -1.48 -0.24
CA LYS A 117 20.69 -1.26 -0.30
C LYS A 117 21.10 0.06 -0.93
N LEU A 118 20.15 0.88 -1.39
CA LEU A 118 20.46 2.21 -1.89
C LEU A 118 20.93 3.13 -0.75
N PRO A 119 21.89 4.03 -1.00
CA PRO A 119 22.45 4.91 0.05
C PRO A 119 21.39 5.70 0.85
N GLN A 120 20.28 6.04 0.21
CA GLN A 120 19.17 6.78 0.86
C GLN A 120 18.42 5.93 1.89
N ASN A 121 18.50 4.60 1.79
CA ASN A 121 17.70 3.64 2.55
C ASN A 121 18.53 2.84 3.57
N GLU A 122 19.85 2.75 3.39
CA GLU A 122 20.74 1.81 4.10
C GLU A 122 20.77 1.95 5.63
N ASN A 123 20.45 3.15 6.16
CA ASN A 123 20.44 3.40 7.60
C ASN A 123 19.05 3.21 8.25
N THR A 124 18.09 2.74 7.50
CA THR A 124 16.70 2.52 7.96
C THR A 124 16.44 1.03 8.12
N GLN A 125 15.64 0.66 9.11
CA GLN A 125 15.30 -0.74 9.35
C GLN A 125 14.13 -1.18 8.48
N PHE A 126 14.41 -2.10 7.56
CA PHE A 126 13.43 -2.73 6.68
C PHE A 126 13.36 -4.23 6.90
N PHE A 127 12.15 -4.75 6.99
CA PHE A 127 11.83 -6.18 7.06
C PHE A 127 11.01 -6.54 5.82
N ASN A 128 11.64 -7.18 4.85
CA ASN A 128 11.04 -7.52 3.56
C ASN A 128 10.54 -8.97 3.58
N ASN A 129 9.24 -9.18 3.48
CA ASN A 129 8.59 -10.47 3.68
C ASN A 129 7.90 -10.94 2.38
N HIS A 130 8.30 -12.11 1.89
CA HIS A 130 7.67 -12.79 0.76
C HIS A 130 6.53 -13.69 1.26
N CYS A 131 5.28 -13.25 1.14
CA CYS A 131 4.11 -13.99 1.62
C CYS A 131 2.81 -13.47 1.01
N CYS A 132 1.76 -14.31 1.06
CA CYS A 132 0.37 -13.88 0.95
C CYS A 132 -0.19 -13.60 2.35
N LEU A 133 -0.80 -12.43 2.54
CA LEU A 133 -1.52 -12.12 3.78
C LEU A 133 -2.89 -12.79 3.76
N ALA A 134 -3.24 -13.51 4.84
CA ALA A 134 -4.41 -14.36 4.87
C ALA A 134 -5.02 -14.49 6.27
N GLN A 135 -6.25 -15.01 6.31
CA GLN A 135 -6.97 -15.34 7.54
C GLN A 135 -6.49 -16.67 8.17
N HIS A 136 -5.98 -17.59 7.35
CA HIS A 136 -5.61 -18.95 7.76
C HIS A 136 -4.19 -19.28 7.31
N GLU A 137 -3.52 -20.10 8.10
CA GLU A 137 -2.24 -20.71 7.70
C GLU A 137 -2.40 -21.59 6.48
N GLY A 138 -1.30 -21.91 5.82
CA GLY A 138 -1.26 -22.74 4.62
C GLY A 138 -0.65 -21.99 3.45
N PHE A 139 -1.27 -22.12 2.29
CA PHE A 139 -0.75 -21.55 1.05
C PHE A 139 -1.89 -20.95 0.24
N SER A 140 -1.58 -19.89 -0.48
CA SER A 140 -2.42 -19.30 -1.52
C SER A 140 -1.76 -19.48 -2.89
N TYR A 141 -2.57 -19.48 -3.93
CA TYR A 141 -2.08 -19.45 -5.31
C TYR A 141 -2.17 -18.01 -5.81
N PHE A 142 -1.04 -17.51 -6.30
CA PHE A 142 -0.90 -16.12 -6.70
C PHE A 142 -0.67 -16.03 -8.21
N ASN A 143 -1.48 -15.24 -8.89
CA ASN A 143 -1.38 -14.99 -10.32
C ASN A 143 -0.68 -13.66 -10.56
N ILE A 144 0.46 -13.70 -11.24
CA ILE A 144 1.21 -12.50 -11.62
C ILE A 144 0.63 -11.97 -12.93
N ASP A 145 0.22 -10.70 -12.95
CA ASP A 145 -0.09 -10.01 -14.20
C ASP A 145 1.24 -9.62 -14.89
N PRO A 146 1.52 -10.16 -16.08
CA PRO A 146 2.78 -9.91 -16.77
C PRO A 146 2.91 -8.47 -17.29
N ASN A 147 1.81 -7.71 -17.34
CA ASN A 147 1.77 -6.33 -17.85
C ASN A 147 1.72 -5.29 -16.73
N GLN A 148 1.24 -5.67 -15.56
CA GLN A 148 1.09 -4.80 -14.39
C GLN A 148 1.31 -5.62 -13.11
N ALA A 149 2.54 -5.62 -12.60
CA ALA A 149 2.88 -6.38 -11.40
C ALA A 149 2.00 -6.01 -10.20
N GLY A 150 1.64 -4.75 -10.06
CA GLY A 150 0.76 -4.25 -8.99
C GLY A 150 -0.70 -4.71 -9.07
N GLN A 151 -1.18 -5.26 -10.20
CA GLN A 151 -2.52 -5.83 -10.34
C GLN A 151 -2.54 -7.37 -10.16
N SER A 152 -1.43 -7.93 -9.75
CA SER A 152 -1.34 -9.36 -9.42
C SER A 152 -2.21 -9.68 -8.20
N HIS A 153 -2.82 -10.86 -8.17
CA HIS A 153 -3.82 -11.20 -7.16
C HIS A 153 -3.83 -12.69 -6.81
N THR A 154 -4.36 -13.02 -5.64
CA THR A 154 -4.57 -14.42 -5.25
C THR A 154 -5.72 -15.04 -6.05
N SER A 155 -5.51 -16.29 -6.52
CA SER A 155 -6.57 -17.09 -7.13
C SER A 155 -7.38 -17.82 -6.06
N THR A 156 -8.70 -17.81 -6.19
CA THR A 156 -9.60 -18.55 -5.28
C THR A 156 -9.90 -19.96 -5.76
N HIS A 157 -9.68 -20.26 -7.05
CA HIS A 157 -10.20 -21.49 -7.66
C HIS A 157 -9.21 -22.28 -8.53
N ASP A 158 -8.09 -21.70 -8.92
CA ASP A 158 -7.15 -22.33 -9.84
C ASP A 158 -5.78 -22.58 -9.20
N GLN A 159 -5.40 -23.85 -9.12
CA GLN A 159 -4.03 -24.26 -8.79
C GLN A 159 -3.01 -23.88 -9.88
N LEU A 160 -3.36 -22.94 -10.76
CA LEU A 160 -2.53 -22.50 -11.90
C LEU A 160 -1.55 -21.38 -11.53
N GLY A 161 -1.71 -20.75 -10.35
CA GLY A 161 -0.81 -19.71 -9.86
C GLY A 161 0.45 -20.24 -9.17
N ILE A 162 1.34 -19.32 -8.82
CA ILE A 162 2.51 -19.60 -7.99
C ILE A 162 2.03 -19.87 -6.55
N ARG A 163 2.46 -20.96 -5.95
CA ARG A 163 2.12 -21.31 -4.58
C ARG A 163 2.97 -20.49 -3.60
N ILE A 164 2.32 -19.67 -2.77
CA ILE A 164 2.96 -18.80 -1.81
C ILE A 164 2.44 -19.10 -0.41
N GLN A 165 3.32 -19.07 0.58
CA GLN A 165 2.96 -19.30 1.97
C GLN A 165 2.08 -18.17 2.50
N ASN A 166 1.02 -18.54 3.21
CA ASN A 166 0.17 -17.60 3.93
C ASN A 166 0.84 -17.14 5.22
N MET A 167 0.67 -15.87 5.51
CA MET A 167 1.10 -15.25 6.75
C MET A 167 -0.09 -14.60 7.46
N LEU A 168 -0.26 -14.93 8.74
CA LEU A 168 -1.18 -14.26 9.64
C LEU A 168 -0.43 -13.14 10.35
N LEU A 169 -0.93 -11.92 10.26
CA LEU A 169 -0.27 -10.76 10.87
C LEU A 169 -0.19 -10.87 12.41
N ASP A 170 -1.18 -11.49 13.05
CA ASP A 170 -1.10 -11.78 14.51
C ASP A 170 0.11 -12.66 14.86
N HIS A 171 0.39 -13.70 14.06
CA HIS A 171 1.54 -14.59 14.28
C HIS A 171 2.86 -13.87 13.97
N TYR A 172 2.91 -13.12 12.87
CA TYR A 172 4.07 -12.33 12.51
C TYR A 172 4.47 -11.35 13.61
N CYS A 173 3.52 -10.62 14.17
CA CYS A 173 3.78 -9.67 15.24
C CYS A 173 4.35 -10.37 16.49
N VAL A 174 3.81 -11.54 16.87
CA VAL A 174 4.32 -12.31 18.01
C VAL A 174 5.74 -12.85 17.76
N GLN A 175 6.00 -13.38 16.56
CA GLN A 175 7.30 -13.95 16.19
C GLN A 175 8.43 -12.90 16.12
N ASN A 176 8.07 -11.65 15.86
CA ASN A 176 9.04 -10.55 15.73
C ASN A 176 9.00 -9.58 16.94
N ASP A 177 8.40 -9.98 18.07
CA ASP A 177 8.30 -9.20 19.31
C ASP A 177 7.69 -7.80 19.10
N ILE A 178 6.78 -7.66 18.12
CA ILE A 178 6.09 -6.41 17.83
C ILE A 178 4.90 -6.30 18.80
N SER A 179 4.95 -5.32 19.69
CA SER A 179 3.88 -5.08 20.65
C SER A 179 2.76 -4.20 20.12
N GLU A 180 3.09 -3.31 19.19
CA GLU A 180 2.18 -2.31 18.62
C GLU A 180 2.60 -1.95 17.19
N VAL A 181 1.64 -1.59 16.33
CA VAL A 181 1.86 -1.06 14.99
C VAL A 181 1.21 0.33 14.93
N ASP A 182 2.00 1.35 14.63
CA ASP A 182 1.53 2.74 14.65
C ASP A 182 0.73 3.09 13.39
N PHE A 183 1.21 2.63 12.25
CA PHE A 183 0.58 2.89 10.96
C PHE A 183 0.66 1.67 10.05
N ALA A 184 -0.44 1.34 9.39
CA ALA A 184 -0.46 0.32 8.35
C ALA A 184 -1.10 0.85 7.07
N LYS A 185 -0.43 0.68 5.92
CA LYS A 185 -1.05 0.75 4.60
C LYS A 185 -1.57 -0.63 4.23
N ILE A 186 -2.76 -0.72 3.69
CA ILE A 186 -3.36 -1.96 3.18
C ILE A 186 -3.83 -1.73 1.75
N ASP A 187 -3.15 -2.38 0.81
CA ASP A 187 -3.42 -2.28 -0.62
C ASP A 187 -2.96 -3.60 -1.28
N ILE A 188 -3.82 -4.59 -1.24
CA ILE A 188 -3.54 -5.99 -1.62
C ILE A 188 -4.59 -6.57 -2.56
N GLU A 189 -5.13 -5.69 -3.40
CA GLU A 189 -5.94 -6.04 -4.56
C GLU A 189 -7.15 -6.95 -4.25
N GLY A 190 -7.86 -6.61 -3.15
CA GLY A 190 -9.11 -7.25 -2.73
C GLY A 190 -8.95 -8.31 -1.64
N GLN A 191 -7.74 -8.52 -1.11
CA GLN A 191 -7.47 -9.41 0.03
C GLN A 191 -7.40 -8.65 1.37
N GLU A 192 -7.82 -7.39 1.42
CA GLU A 192 -7.79 -6.54 2.61
C GLU A 192 -8.56 -7.18 3.76
N TYR A 193 -9.74 -7.74 3.50
CA TYR A 193 -10.55 -8.36 4.54
C TYR A 193 -9.94 -9.66 5.11
N PRO A 194 -9.48 -10.62 4.30
CA PRO A 194 -8.70 -11.76 4.80
C PRO A 194 -7.46 -11.38 5.62
N ALA A 195 -6.70 -10.37 5.19
CA ALA A 195 -5.54 -9.88 5.93
C ALA A 195 -5.93 -9.29 7.29
N ILE A 196 -7.00 -8.48 7.33
CA ILE A 196 -7.56 -7.90 8.56
C ILE A 196 -8.05 -9.01 9.51
N LEU A 197 -8.67 -10.07 9.00
CA LEU A 197 -9.08 -11.23 9.82
C LEU A 197 -7.87 -11.98 10.40
N GLY A 198 -6.77 -12.09 9.66
CA GLY A 198 -5.48 -12.63 10.14
C GLY A 198 -4.78 -11.75 11.19
N TRP A 199 -5.33 -10.56 11.45
CA TRP A 199 -4.81 -9.58 12.42
C TRP A 199 -5.80 -9.28 13.56
N GLU A 200 -6.77 -10.17 13.75
CA GLU A 200 -7.91 -9.93 14.64
C GLU A 200 -7.52 -9.61 16.09
N LYS A 201 -6.53 -10.31 16.66
CA LYS A 201 -6.12 -10.12 18.06
C LYS A 201 -5.52 -8.75 18.28
N PHE A 202 -4.62 -8.31 17.41
CA PHE A 202 -4.01 -6.98 17.48
C PHE A 202 -5.04 -5.87 17.32
N LEU A 203 -5.94 -6.01 16.37
CA LEU A 203 -7.02 -5.04 16.13
C LEU A 203 -7.99 -4.98 17.32
N LYS A 204 -8.40 -6.12 17.86
CA LYS A 204 -9.27 -6.20 19.05
C LYS A 204 -8.67 -5.51 20.27
N HIS A 205 -7.36 -5.63 20.47
CA HIS A 205 -6.64 -5.02 21.59
C HIS A 205 -6.11 -3.62 21.28
N LYS A 206 -6.50 -3.03 20.13
CA LYS A 206 -6.11 -1.68 19.70
C LYS A 206 -4.58 -1.48 19.62
N ARG A 207 -3.87 -2.56 19.29
CA ARG A 207 -2.42 -2.54 19.09
C ARG A 207 -2.03 -2.06 17.68
N VAL A 208 -3.00 -1.85 16.78
CA VAL A 208 -2.83 -1.17 15.50
C VAL A 208 -3.49 0.19 15.65
N LYS A 209 -2.71 1.27 15.60
CA LYS A 209 -3.22 2.63 15.91
C LYS A 209 -3.98 3.23 14.74
N SER A 210 -3.48 3.07 13.53
CA SER A 210 -4.08 3.62 12.32
C SER A 210 -3.84 2.72 11.12
N LEU A 211 -4.87 2.62 10.27
CA LEU A 211 -4.84 1.86 9.02
C LEU A 211 -5.31 2.77 7.88
N PHE A 212 -4.52 2.84 6.82
CA PHE A 212 -4.90 3.49 5.57
C PHE A 212 -5.12 2.39 4.53
N MET A 213 -6.36 2.24 4.08
CA MET A 213 -6.79 1.08 3.33
C MET A 213 -7.44 1.50 2.02
N GLU A 214 -7.07 0.83 0.93
CA GLU A 214 -7.79 0.89 -0.32
C GLU A 214 -9.17 0.21 -0.19
N SER A 215 -10.19 0.83 -0.77
CA SER A 215 -11.56 0.33 -0.75
C SER A 215 -12.16 0.43 -2.16
N PHE A 216 -11.87 -0.58 -3.00
CA PHE A 216 -12.32 -0.63 -4.39
C PHE A 216 -13.24 -1.82 -4.64
N PRO A 217 -14.51 -1.58 -5.03
CA PRO A 217 -15.51 -2.64 -5.25
C PRO A 217 -15.03 -3.71 -6.24
N ARG A 218 -14.39 -3.30 -7.34
CA ARG A 218 -13.89 -4.22 -8.37
C ARG A 218 -12.91 -5.26 -7.81
N ASN A 219 -12.12 -4.88 -6.79
CA ASN A 219 -11.10 -5.74 -6.22
C ASN A 219 -11.70 -6.81 -5.31
N VAL A 220 -12.73 -6.47 -4.53
CA VAL A 220 -13.36 -7.39 -3.58
C VAL A 220 -14.47 -8.25 -4.19
N GLN A 221 -15.15 -7.78 -5.23
CA GLN A 221 -16.26 -8.49 -5.88
C GLN A 221 -15.83 -9.84 -6.46
N LYS A 222 -14.61 -9.94 -7.00
CA LYS A 222 -14.06 -11.20 -7.53
C LYS A 222 -13.94 -12.30 -6.48
N TYR A 223 -13.91 -11.94 -5.19
CA TYR A 223 -13.85 -12.85 -4.05
C TYR A 223 -15.20 -13.03 -3.33
N GLY A 224 -16.27 -12.42 -3.83
CA GLY A 224 -17.59 -12.44 -3.19
C GLY A 224 -17.66 -11.69 -1.85
N ILE A 225 -16.73 -10.77 -1.59
CA ILE A 225 -16.66 -10.00 -0.36
C ILE A 225 -17.49 -8.71 -0.51
N ASP A 226 -18.35 -8.41 0.48
CA ASP A 226 -18.97 -7.08 0.60
C ASP A 226 -17.89 -6.07 1.00
N ILE A 227 -17.71 -5.03 0.22
CA ILE A 227 -16.72 -3.96 0.45
C ILE A 227 -16.83 -3.33 1.84
N ARG A 228 -18.02 -3.38 2.46
CA ARG A 228 -18.26 -2.89 3.82
C ARG A 228 -17.78 -3.87 4.91
N SER A 229 -17.48 -5.11 4.57
CA SER A 229 -17.09 -6.13 5.56
C SER A 229 -15.85 -5.74 6.37
N PRO A 230 -14.72 -5.31 5.77
CA PRO A 230 -13.56 -4.83 6.53
C PRO A 230 -13.89 -3.58 7.37
N LEU A 231 -14.71 -2.67 6.83
CA LEU A 231 -15.12 -1.44 7.53
C LEU A 231 -15.97 -1.75 8.78
N LYS A 232 -16.97 -2.62 8.65
CA LYS A 232 -17.80 -3.10 9.78
C LYS A 232 -16.97 -3.81 10.82
N PHE A 233 -16.00 -4.63 10.38
CA PHE A 233 -15.11 -5.35 11.28
C PHE A 233 -14.28 -4.40 12.13
N LEU A 234 -13.69 -3.37 11.55
CA LEU A 234 -12.92 -2.34 12.22
C LEU A 234 -13.80 -1.48 13.15
N GLU A 235 -14.96 -1.03 12.65
CA GLU A 235 -15.92 -0.23 13.45
C GLU A 235 -16.37 -0.98 14.70
N ASN A 236 -16.71 -2.28 14.58
CA ASN A 236 -17.12 -3.13 15.70
C ASN A 236 -16.01 -3.34 16.75
N ARG A 237 -14.75 -3.09 16.39
CA ARG A 237 -13.58 -3.11 17.30
C ARG A 237 -13.21 -1.74 17.83
N GLY A 238 -14.05 -0.74 17.57
CA GLY A 238 -13.92 0.62 18.11
C GLY A 238 -13.01 1.53 17.29
N TYR A 239 -12.68 1.17 16.05
CA TYR A 239 -12.03 2.09 15.14
C TYR A 239 -13.02 3.11 14.61
N GLN A 240 -12.58 4.35 14.47
CA GLN A 240 -13.32 5.40 13.79
C GLN A 240 -12.89 5.42 12.32
N LEU A 241 -13.86 5.50 11.41
CA LEU A 241 -13.65 5.47 9.97
C LEU A 241 -13.74 6.88 9.39
N PHE A 242 -12.80 7.22 8.50
CA PHE A 242 -12.71 8.54 7.91
C PHE A 242 -12.44 8.46 6.41
N LEU A 243 -13.15 9.31 5.65
CA LEU A 243 -12.75 9.69 4.30
C LEU A 243 -11.71 10.77 4.38
N CYS A 244 -10.70 10.65 3.56
CA CYS A 244 -9.56 11.55 3.59
C CYS A 244 -9.53 12.53 2.41
N LYS A 245 -10.14 12.18 1.28
CA LYS A 245 -10.19 13.03 0.09
C LYS A 245 -11.44 13.91 0.12
N LYS A 246 -11.26 15.23 0.11
CA LYS A 246 -12.36 16.21 0.18
C LYS A 246 -13.40 16.01 -0.93
N GLN A 247 -12.98 15.62 -2.11
CA GLN A 247 -13.88 15.35 -3.24
C GLN A 247 -14.85 14.19 -2.98
N ASP A 248 -14.50 13.27 -2.09
CA ASP A 248 -15.28 12.08 -1.78
C ASP A 248 -16.42 12.38 -0.77
N PHE A 249 -16.37 13.53 -0.06
CA PHE A 249 -17.33 13.85 1.00
C PHE A 249 -18.74 14.00 0.47
N ALA A 250 -18.92 14.46 -0.76
CA ALA A 250 -20.22 14.64 -1.38
C ALA A 250 -20.93 13.32 -1.78
N SER A 251 -20.20 12.21 -1.82
CA SER A 251 -20.71 10.90 -2.24
C SER A 251 -21.51 10.19 -1.14
N PHE A 252 -21.55 10.74 0.07
CA PHE A 252 -22.28 10.16 1.21
C PHE A 252 -23.63 10.81 1.38
N ALA A 253 -24.68 10.00 1.58
CA ALA A 253 -26.09 10.44 1.65
C ALA A 253 -26.40 11.33 2.87
N GLU A 254 -25.70 11.14 3.98
CA GLU A 254 -25.72 12.02 5.14
C GLU A 254 -24.41 12.81 5.15
N GLN A 255 -24.48 14.14 5.36
CA GLN A 255 -23.27 14.96 5.42
C GLN A 255 -22.33 14.41 6.50
N PRO A 256 -21.18 13.89 6.14
CA PRO A 256 -20.26 13.31 7.10
C PRO A 256 -19.75 14.40 8.04
N ASN A 257 -19.51 14.03 9.29
CA ASN A 257 -18.99 14.94 10.30
C ASN A 257 -17.54 15.28 9.94
N ILE A 258 -17.31 16.48 9.39
CA ILE A 258 -15.97 16.94 9.02
C ILE A 258 -15.22 17.32 10.29
N VAL A 259 -14.08 16.69 10.54
CA VAL A 259 -13.22 16.96 11.67
C VAL A 259 -11.81 17.32 11.20
N SER A 260 -11.16 18.27 11.88
CA SER A 260 -9.74 18.52 11.68
C SER A 260 -8.94 17.65 12.62
N PHE A 261 -7.96 16.91 12.11
CA PHE A 261 -7.02 16.21 12.96
C PHE A 261 -5.95 17.17 13.50
N PRO A 262 -5.42 16.93 14.74
CA PRO A 262 -4.44 17.79 15.38
C PRO A 262 -3.07 17.86 14.67
N PHE A 263 -2.87 17.12 13.60
CA PHE A 263 -1.63 17.07 12.83
C PHE A 263 -1.72 17.89 11.53
N GLY A 264 -1.84 19.22 11.66
CA GLY A 264 -1.88 20.14 10.52
C GLY A 264 -3.27 20.32 9.90
N ASN A 265 -3.30 20.75 8.62
CA ASN A 265 -4.54 21.07 7.90
C ASN A 265 -5.21 19.85 7.25
N LEU A 266 -5.12 18.67 7.85
CA LEU A 266 -5.77 17.48 7.33
C LEU A 266 -7.27 17.54 7.65
N LEU A 267 -8.10 17.71 6.62
CA LEU A 267 -9.55 17.62 6.73
C LEU A 267 -9.97 16.19 6.40
N VAL A 268 -10.69 15.57 7.31
CA VAL A 268 -11.26 14.22 7.13
C VAL A 268 -12.74 14.24 7.48
N ALA A 269 -13.50 13.35 6.87
CA ALA A 269 -14.93 13.21 7.11
C ALA A 269 -15.23 11.86 7.77
N LYS A 270 -15.75 11.89 9.01
CA LYS A 270 -16.11 10.70 9.77
C LYS A 270 -17.42 10.10 9.21
N PHE A 271 -17.46 8.78 9.07
CA PHE A 271 -18.62 8.06 8.60
C PHE A 271 -18.82 6.74 9.36
N LYS A 272 -19.97 6.10 9.15
CA LYS A 272 -20.27 4.75 9.64
C LYS A 272 -20.14 3.73 8.52
N ALA A 273 -19.65 2.52 8.82
CA ALA A 273 -19.45 1.47 7.82
C ALA A 273 -20.73 1.17 7.00
N ARG A 274 -21.93 1.27 7.62
CA ARG A 274 -23.24 1.10 6.94
C ARG A 274 -23.54 2.17 5.90
N GLU A 275 -22.92 3.34 6.02
CA GLU A 275 -23.13 4.50 5.13
C GLU A 275 -22.25 4.42 3.88
N TYR A 276 -21.27 3.53 3.87
CA TYR A 276 -20.34 3.39 2.75
C TYR A 276 -21.05 2.82 1.52
N PRO A 277 -21.07 3.53 0.38
CA PRO A 277 -21.72 3.06 -0.84
C PRO A 277 -20.98 1.85 -1.41
N VAL A 278 -21.71 0.83 -1.89
CA VAL A 278 -21.13 -0.45 -2.34
C VAL A 278 -20.38 -0.36 -3.67
N ASP A 279 -20.61 0.69 -4.42
CA ASP A 279 -20.01 0.99 -5.73
C ASP A 279 -18.98 2.13 -5.67
N PHE A 280 -18.67 2.61 -4.47
CA PHE A 280 -17.77 3.74 -4.26
C PHE A 280 -16.33 3.29 -4.06
N SER A 281 -15.40 3.94 -4.74
CA SER A 281 -13.96 3.65 -4.70
C SER A 281 -13.19 4.81 -4.07
N THR A 282 -12.54 4.56 -2.94
CA THR A 282 -11.64 5.53 -2.29
C THR A 282 -10.71 4.83 -1.30
N GLU A 283 -9.79 5.59 -0.72
CA GLU A 283 -9.03 5.14 0.46
C GLU A 283 -9.74 5.57 1.75
N VAL A 284 -9.75 4.67 2.72
CA VAL A 284 -10.33 4.86 4.06
C VAL A 284 -9.24 4.87 5.11
N LEU A 285 -9.29 5.85 6.00
CA LEU A 285 -8.47 5.87 7.21
C LEU A 285 -9.30 5.35 8.39
N ALA A 286 -8.79 4.33 9.08
CA ALA A 286 -9.35 3.83 10.32
C ALA A 286 -8.38 4.12 11.47
N VAL A 287 -8.86 4.74 12.55
CA VAL A 287 -8.06 5.14 13.70
C VAL A 287 -8.68 4.61 14.97
N CYS A 288 -7.87 3.98 15.84
CA CYS A 288 -8.30 3.61 17.18
C CYS A 288 -8.15 4.80 18.15
N ASN A 289 -9.10 4.90 19.10
CA ASN A 289 -9.05 5.85 20.22
C ASN A 289 -8.23 5.30 21.37
#